data_60adbc3fdffcd9cde72b02147a0f7409
#
_entry.id   60adbc3fdffcd9cde72b02147a0f7409
#
_cell.length_a   1.000
_cell.length_b   1.000
_cell.length_c   1.000
_cell.angle_alpha   90.00
_cell.angle_beta   90.00
_cell.angle_gamma   90.00
#
_symmetry.space_group_name_H-M   'P 1'
#
loop_
_entity.id
_entity.type
_entity.pdbx_description
1 polymer ?
#
loop_
_entity_poly.entity_id
_entity_poly.type
_entity_poly.pdbx_seq_one_letter_code
_entity_poly.pdbx_strand_id
1 'polypeptide(L)'
;MRRAILELLRGKPMTQAKLASELGLATSSLNYHMKLLRSKKLVTIVRREAERHRVVQKFFAPAAYLFVYDLDALPKNIARYFYPVSLERTRGIVSAILFRDAHFSIPSTQEVMNDLSDRVSRALVICAREYPKQDLESGLEGATYRIYRDAIKRAFA
;
A
#
# COMPACT_ATOMS: atom_id res chain seq x y z
N MET A 1 -3.20 -11.32 9.02
CA MET A 1 -3.00 -10.61 10.31
C MET A 1 -2.22 -9.29 10.19
N ARG A 2 -0.97 -9.25 9.71
CA ARG A 2 -0.16 -7.99 9.62
C ARG A 2 -0.81 -6.89 8.77
N ARG A 3 -1.49 -7.25 7.67
CA ARG A 3 -2.27 -6.32 6.86
C ARG A 3 -3.41 -5.69 7.67
N ALA A 4 -4.17 -6.48 8.43
CA ALA A 4 -5.24 -5.96 9.27
C ALA A 4 -4.74 -4.97 10.34
N ILE A 5 -3.55 -5.21 10.93
CA ILE A 5 -2.91 -4.26 11.85
C ILE A 5 -2.64 -2.93 11.14
N LEU A 6 -2.06 -2.95 9.93
CA LEU A 6 -1.77 -1.73 9.17
C LEU A 6 -3.06 -0.98 8.78
N GLU A 7 -4.12 -1.70 8.42
CA GLU A 7 -5.42 -1.11 8.08
C GLU A 7 -6.06 -0.40 9.26
N LEU A 8 -6.06 -1.00 10.45
CA LEU A 8 -6.55 -0.35 11.67
C LEU A 8 -5.73 0.90 12.03
N LEU A 9 -4.41 0.79 11.95
CA LEU A 9 -3.51 1.90 12.25
C LEU A 9 -3.62 3.06 11.26
N ARG A 10 -4.08 2.82 10.01
CA ARG A 10 -4.36 3.88 9.03
C ARG A 10 -5.46 4.82 9.48
N GLY A 11 -6.47 4.30 10.18
CA GLY A 11 -7.60 5.10 10.66
C GLY A 11 -7.19 6.06 11.78
N LYS A 12 -6.39 5.58 12.73
CA LYS A 12 -5.88 6.38 13.86
C LYS A 12 -4.73 5.66 14.57
N PRO A 13 -3.81 6.42 15.22
CA PRO A 13 -2.79 5.82 16.07
C PRO A 13 -3.42 5.05 17.24
N MET A 14 -2.90 3.84 17.52
CA MET A 14 -3.40 2.97 18.58
C MET A 14 -2.28 2.39 19.43
N THR A 15 -2.61 2.07 20.68
CA THR A 15 -1.74 1.28 21.55
C THR A 15 -1.81 -0.21 21.19
N GLN A 16 -0.82 -0.99 21.62
CA GLN A 16 -0.84 -2.44 21.41
C GLN A 16 -2.04 -3.10 22.12
N ALA A 17 -2.40 -2.65 23.32
CA ALA A 17 -3.57 -3.18 24.03
C ALA A 17 -4.85 -2.95 23.22
N LYS A 18 -5.04 -1.75 22.66
CA LYS A 18 -6.21 -1.44 21.83
C LYS A 18 -6.24 -2.27 20.56
N LEU A 19 -5.10 -2.41 19.87
CA LEU A 19 -4.98 -3.26 18.67
C LEU A 19 -5.28 -4.73 18.97
N ALA A 20 -4.80 -5.27 20.11
CA ALA A 20 -5.08 -6.64 20.51
C ALA A 20 -6.58 -6.84 20.72
N SER A 21 -7.22 -5.92 21.42
CA SER A 21 -8.68 -5.93 21.63
C SER A 21 -9.47 -5.87 20.33
N GLU A 22 -9.15 -4.94 19.44
CA GLU A 22 -9.86 -4.77 18.14
C GLU A 22 -9.72 -6.01 17.22
N LEU A 23 -8.59 -6.70 17.30
CA LEU A 23 -8.31 -7.88 16.47
C LEU A 23 -8.67 -9.22 17.13
N GLY A 24 -9.13 -9.19 18.37
CA GLY A 24 -9.41 -10.42 19.14
C GLY A 24 -8.16 -11.27 19.38
N LEU A 25 -6.98 -10.64 19.55
CA LEU A 25 -5.70 -11.32 19.70
C LEU A 25 -5.19 -11.29 21.13
N ALA A 26 -4.50 -12.36 21.52
CA ALA A 26 -3.65 -12.31 22.70
C ALA A 26 -2.51 -11.29 22.51
N THR A 27 -2.16 -10.57 23.57
CA THR A 27 -1.09 -9.54 23.55
C THR A 27 0.24 -10.11 23.07
N SER A 28 0.58 -11.35 23.42
CA SER A 28 1.81 -12.03 22.98
C SER A 28 1.85 -12.21 21.45
N SER A 29 0.73 -12.64 20.85
CA SER A 29 0.61 -12.81 19.41
C SER A 29 0.73 -11.46 18.69
N LEU A 30 0.05 -10.42 19.19
CA LEU A 30 0.18 -9.08 18.63
C LEU A 30 1.62 -8.55 18.72
N ASN A 31 2.30 -8.74 19.87
CA ASN A 31 3.68 -8.31 20.06
C ASN A 31 4.63 -8.91 19.02
N TYR A 32 4.47 -10.18 18.68
CA TYR A 32 5.24 -10.81 17.59
C TYR A 32 5.05 -10.10 16.27
N HIS A 33 3.80 -9.85 15.86
CA HIS A 33 3.50 -9.14 14.60
C HIS A 33 4.00 -7.70 14.62
N MET A 34 3.82 -6.97 15.71
CA MET A 34 4.28 -5.59 15.87
C MET A 34 5.82 -5.50 15.85
N LYS A 35 6.53 -6.44 16.47
CA LYS A 35 8.00 -6.51 16.42
C LYS A 35 8.48 -6.66 14.98
N LEU A 36 7.83 -7.53 14.18
CA LEU A 36 8.17 -7.74 12.78
C LEU A 36 7.85 -6.51 11.92
N LEU A 37 6.66 -5.91 12.08
CA LEU A 37 6.29 -4.70 11.33
C LEU A 37 7.25 -3.53 11.62
N ARG A 38 7.67 -3.36 12.87
CA ARG A 38 8.64 -2.35 13.27
C ARG A 38 10.05 -2.63 12.72
N SER A 39 10.52 -3.88 12.76
CA SER A 39 11.83 -4.26 12.21
C SER A 39 11.91 -4.00 10.70
N LYS A 40 10.77 -4.09 10.00
CA LYS A 40 10.64 -3.76 8.57
C LYS A 40 10.28 -2.29 8.31
N LYS A 41 10.30 -1.44 9.35
CA LYS A 41 9.98 0.00 9.26
C LYS A 41 8.59 0.29 8.66
N LEU A 42 7.64 -0.62 8.81
CA LEU A 42 6.25 -0.45 8.34
C LEU A 42 5.36 0.24 9.37
N VAL A 43 5.75 0.21 10.66
CA VAL A 43 5.06 0.84 11.77
C VAL A 43 6.05 1.62 12.62
N THR A 44 5.65 2.82 13.04
CA THR A 44 6.43 3.71 13.90
C THR A 44 5.66 4.09 15.17
N ILE A 45 6.37 4.62 16.17
CA ILE A 45 5.76 5.23 17.36
C ILE A 45 5.61 6.71 17.07
N VAL A 46 4.38 7.21 17.08
CA VAL A 46 4.07 8.62 16.80
C VAL A 46 3.81 9.44 18.03
N ARG A 47 3.42 8.78 19.15
CA ARG A 47 3.13 9.44 20.42
C ARG A 47 3.47 8.52 21.59
N ARG A 48 3.88 9.14 22.71
CA ARG A 48 4.07 8.49 23.99
C ARG A 48 3.33 9.28 25.05
N GLU A 49 2.54 8.60 25.87
CA GLU A 49 1.80 9.20 26.98
C GLU A 49 2.21 8.51 28.28
N ALA A 50 2.50 9.33 29.29
CA ALA A 50 2.76 8.80 30.62
C ALA A 50 1.43 8.50 31.33
N GLU A 51 1.25 7.28 31.78
CA GLU A 51 0.14 6.90 32.65
C GLU A 51 0.53 7.03 34.12
N ARG A 52 -0.50 6.94 34.99
CA ARG A 52 -0.29 6.82 36.43
C ARG A 52 0.63 5.60 36.67
N HIS A 53 1.54 5.72 37.61
CA HIS A 53 2.54 4.69 37.97
C HIS A 53 3.73 4.53 37.03
N ARG A 54 4.15 5.59 36.30
CA ARG A 54 5.33 5.61 35.41
C ARG A 54 5.27 4.63 34.23
N VAL A 55 4.12 4.11 33.89
CA VAL A 55 3.95 3.32 32.66
C VAL A 55 3.83 4.27 31.48
N VAL A 56 4.64 4.05 30.45
CA VAL A 56 4.58 4.86 29.21
C VAL A 56 3.82 4.08 28.14
N GLN A 57 2.64 4.58 27.81
CA GLN A 57 1.89 4.09 26.65
C GLN A 57 2.51 4.58 25.34
N LYS A 58 2.64 3.66 24.39
CA LYS A 58 3.15 3.95 23.06
C LYS A 58 2.01 3.82 22.04
N PHE A 59 1.79 4.88 21.27
CA PHE A 59 0.84 4.89 20.17
C PHE A 59 1.57 4.67 18.86
N PHE A 60 1.09 3.73 18.08
CA PHE A 60 1.67 3.28 16.84
C PHE A 60 0.83 3.79 15.66
N ALA A 61 1.50 4.10 14.56
CA ALA A 61 0.90 4.40 13.27
C ALA A 61 1.70 3.74 12.15
N PRO A 62 1.14 3.59 10.92
CA PRO A 62 1.92 3.18 9.77
C PRO A 62 3.04 4.19 9.51
N ALA A 63 4.18 3.71 9.03
CA ALA A 63 5.29 4.58 8.63
C ALA A 63 5.02 5.34 7.31
N ALA A 64 4.02 4.90 6.55
CA ALA A 64 3.55 5.53 5.32
C ALA A 64 2.06 5.29 5.15
N TYR A 65 1.37 6.19 4.44
CA TYR A 65 -0.05 6.07 4.15
C TYR A 65 -0.33 5.11 2.98
N LEU A 66 0.60 4.99 2.05
CA LEU A 66 0.53 4.08 0.91
C LEU A 66 1.82 3.24 0.84
N PHE A 67 1.65 1.94 0.69
CA PHE A 67 2.74 0.99 0.44
C PHE A 67 2.59 0.45 -0.98
N VAL A 68 3.55 0.79 -1.83
CA VAL A 68 3.65 0.25 -3.19
C VAL A 68 4.80 -0.74 -3.23
N TYR A 69 4.55 -1.95 -3.70
CA TYR A 69 5.61 -2.93 -3.89
C TYR A 69 6.28 -2.75 -5.25
N ASP A 70 7.60 -2.80 -5.23
CA ASP A 70 8.44 -2.72 -6.41
C ASP A 70 8.77 -4.15 -6.86
N LEU A 71 8.16 -4.59 -7.96
CA LEU A 71 8.34 -5.97 -8.46
C LEU A 71 9.77 -6.22 -8.90
N ASP A 72 10.46 -5.22 -9.43
CA ASP A 72 11.85 -5.34 -9.88
C ASP A 72 12.82 -5.47 -8.68
N ALA A 73 12.43 -4.98 -7.51
CA ALA A 73 13.22 -5.10 -6.28
C ALA A 73 12.94 -6.40 -5.49
N LEU A 74 11.95 -7.20 -5.89
CA LEU A 74 11.61 -8.44 -5.22
C LEU A 74 12.40 -9.61 -5.81
N PRO A 75 12.81 -10.60 -4.98
CA PRO A 75 13.31 -11.88 -5.47
C PRO A 75 12.29 -12.55 -6.41
N LYS A 76 12.73 -13.14 -7.51
CA LYS A 76 11.86 -13.75 -8.54
C LYS A 76 10.82 -14.72 -7.99
N ASN A 77 11.21 -15.54 -7.01
CA ASN A 77 10.33 -16.50 -6.35
C ASN A 77 9.22 -15.84 -5.51
N ILE A 78 9.37 -14.57 -5.14
CA ILE A 78 8.37 -13.77 -4.45
C ILE A 78 7.55 -12.96 -5.46
N ALA A 79 8.21 -12.29 -6.42
CA ALA A 79 7.55 -11.46 -7.42
C ALA A 79 6.45 -12.22 -8.18
N ARG A 80 6.66 -13.51 -8.48
CA ARG A 80 5.68 -14.37 -9.19
C ARG A 80 4.28 -14.37 -8.56
N TYR A 81 4.16 -14.15 -7.25
CA TYR A 81 2.85 -14.10 -6.57
C TYR A 81 2.12 -12.78 -6.78
N PHE A 82 2.83 -11.74 -7.21
CA PHE A 82 2.27 -10.42 -7.45
C PHE A 82 1.95 -10.15 -8.93
N TYR A 83 2.54 -10.88 -9.87
CA TYR A 83 2.25 -10.73 -11.30
C TYR A 83 0.77 -10.89 -11.64
N PRO A 84 0.04 -11.92 -11.15
CA PRO A 84 -1.39 -12.04 -11.43
C PRO A 84 -2.19 -10.84 -10.93
N VAL A 85 -1.86 -10.32 -9.74
CA VAL A 85 -2.54 -9.16 -9.16
C VAL A 85 -2.28 -7.90 -9.99
N SER A 86 -1.05 -7.70 -10.46
CA SER A 86 -0.68 -6.58 -11.33
C SER A 86 -1.41 -6.66 -12.66
N LEU A 87 -1.50 -7.86 -13.23
CA LEU A 87 -2.17 -8.13 -14.50
C LEU A 87 -3.68 -7.84 -14.40
N GLU A 88 -4.35 -8.34 -13.36
CA GLU A 88 -5.77 -8.10 -13.13
C GLU A 88 -6.07 -6.61 -12.90
N ARG A 89 -5.22 -5.91 -12.16
CA ARG A 89 -5.32 -4.45 -12.01
C ARG A 89 -5.25 -3.75 -13.37
N THR A 90 -4.30 -4.15 -14.21
CA THR A 90 -4.10 -3.55 -15.54
C THR A 90 -5.28 -3.86 -16.47
N ARG A 91 -5.83 -5.07 -16.43
CA ARG A 91 -7.08 -5.42 -17.12
C ARG A 91 -8.24 -4.53 -16.72
N GLY A 92 -8.41 -4.30 -15.42
CA GLY A 92 -9.42 -3.36 -14.91
C GLY A 92 -9.25 -1.94 -15.44
N ILE A 93 -8.00 -1.43 -15.50
CA ILE A 93 -7.68 -0.12 -16.06
C ILE A 93 -8.03 -0.06 -17.56
N VAL A 94 -7.58 -1.04 -18.34
CA VAL A 94 -7.86 -1.14 -19.78
C VAL A 94 -9.38 -1.21 -20.03
N SER A 95 -10.11 -2.00 -19.25
CA SER A 95 -11.57 -2.11 -19.36
C SER A 95 -12.26 -0.77 -19.08
N ALA A 96 -11.79 0.00 -18.10
CA ALA A 96 -12.34 1.33 -17.81
C ALA A 96 -12.05 2.34 -18.92
N ILE A 97 -10.88 2.27 -19.56
CA ILE A 97 -10.53 3.11 -20.71
C ILE A 97 -11.44 2.77 -21.90
N LEU A 98 -11.59 1.48 -22.22
CA LEU A 98 -12.46 1.00 -23.30
C LEU A 98 -13.93 1.39 -23.08
N PHE A 99 -14.40 1.41 -21.86
CA PHE A 99 -15.75 1.85 -21.54
C PHE A 99 -15.97 3.33 -21.88
N ARG A 100 -14.94 4.16 -21.76
CA ARG A 100 -15.00 5.60 -22.05
C ARG A 100 -14.67 5.94 -23.51
N ASP A 101 -13.80 5.17 -24.13
CA ASP A 101 -13.31 5.40 -25.48
C ASP A 101 -13.34 4.09 -26.28
N ALA A 102 -14.38 3.94 -27.08
CA ALA A 102 -14.58 2.78 -27.94
C ALA A 102 -13.53 2.65 -29.08
N HIS A 103 -12.76 3.70 -29.34
CA HIS A 103 -11.67 3.69 -30.34
C HIS A 103 -10.33 3.27 -29.74
N PHE A 104 -10.25 3.08 -28.44
CA PHE A 104 -9.04 2.59 -27.80
C PHE A 104 -8.71 1.17 -28.27
N SER A 105 -7.47 0.95 -28.73
CA SER A 105 -7.02 -0.37 -29.18
C SER A 105 -6.87 -1.33 -28.01
N ILE A 106 -7.56 -2.46 -28.11
CA ILE A 106 -7.43 -3.56 -27.11
C ILE A 106 -6.06 -4.22 -27.31
N PRO A 107 -5.30 -4.48 -26.24
CA PRO A 107 -4.11 -5.31 -26.32
C PRO A 107 -4.45 -6.69 -26.90
N SER A 108 -3.92 -6.99 -28.07
CA SER A 108 -4.31 -8.16 -28.86
C SER A 108 -3.71 -9.48 -28.38
N THR A 109 -2.64 -9.42 -27.59
CA THR A 109 -1.94 -10.60 -27.10
C THR A 109 -1.66 -10.55 -25.60
N GLN A 110 -1.47 -11.71 -24.99
CA GLN A 110 -1.08 -11.81 -23.59
C GLN A 110 0.29 -11.15 -23.32
N GLU A 111 1.19 -11.15 -24.29
CA GLU A 111 2.50 -10.52 -24.20
C GLU A 111 2.38 -9.00 -24.07
N VAL A 112 1.59 -8.36 -24.91
CA VAL A 112 1.32 -6.92 -24.84
C VAL A 112 0.66 -6.54 -23.51
N MET A 113 -0.26 -7.37 -23.01
CA MET A 113 -0.89 -7.14 -21.72
C MET A 113 0.10 -7.28 -20.55
N ASN A 114 1.04 -8.23 -20.62
CA ASN A 114 2.08 -8.40 -19.63
C ASN A 114 3.04 -7.19 -19.62
N ASP A 115 3.50 -6.73 -20.80
CA ASP A 115 4.35 -5.54 -20.92
C ASP A 115 3.64 -4.30 -20.31
N LEU A 116 2.38 -4.10 -20.68
CA LEU A 116 1.59 -2.99 -20.13
C LEU A 116 1.45 -3.09 -18.61
N SER A 117 1.25 -4.30 -18.07
CA SER A 117 1.19 -4.55 -16.62
C SER A 117 2.51 -4.18 -15.92
N ASP A 118 3.64 -4.51 -16.53
CA ASP A 118 4.96 -4.16 -16.01
C ASP A 118 5.18 -2.63 -16.06
N ARG A 119 4.82 -1.98 -17.18
CA ARG A 119 4.89 -0.52 -17.31
C ARG A 119 4.04 0.19 -16.26
N VAL A 120 2.80 -0.24 -16.05
CA VAL A 120 1.91 0.31 -15.01
C VAL A 120 2.51 0.11 -13.61
N SER A 121 3.08 -1.06 -13.33
CA SER A 121 3.67 -1.37 -12.04
C SER A 121 4.89 -0.49 -11.74
N ARG A 122 5.79 -0.32 -12.70
CA ARG A 122 6.96 0.58 -12.60
C ARG A 122 6.55 2.04 -12.47
N ALA A 123 5.59 2.48 -13.27
CA ALA A 123 5.06 3.84 -13.21
C ALA A 123 4.45 4.16 -11.83
N LEU A 124 3.72 3.21 -11.22
CA LEU A 124 3.18 3.36 -9.86
C LEU A 124 4.29 3.55 -8.82
N VAL A 125 5.38 2.79 -8.91
CA VAL A 125 6.52 2.94 -7.99
C VAL A 125 7.15 4.33 -8.13
N ILE A 126 7.36 4.79 -9.35
CA ILE A 126 7.96 6.09 -9.64
C ILE A 126 7.06 7.22 -9.12
N CYS A 127 5.78 7.22 -9.53
CA CYS A 127 4.83 8.26 -9.11
C CYS A 127 4.62 8.29 -7.60
N ALA A 128 4.59 7.12 -6.93
CA ALA A 128 4.49 7.06 -5.47
C ALA A 128 5.74 7.62 -4.75
N ARG A 129 6.94 7.46 -5.33
CA ARG A 129 8.18 8.03 -4.78
C ARG A 129 8.26 9.54 -4.99
N GLU A 130 7.81 10.01 -6.14
CA GLU A 130 7.82 11.43 -6.53
C GLU A 130 6.67 12.23 -5.88
N TYR A 131 5.67 11.56 -5.30
CA TYR A 131 4.50 12.22 -4.75
C TYR A 131 4.83 13.09 -3.54
N PRO A 132 4.44 14.38 -3.52
CA PRO A 132 4.75 15.30 -2.43
C PRO A 132 4.09 14.86 -1.12
N LYS A 133 4.87 14.73 -0.04
CA LYS A 133 4.34 14.33 1.28
C LYS A 133 3.30 15.32 1.84
N GLN A 134 3.40 16.60 1.46
CA GLN A 134 2.49 17.67 1.87
C GLN A 134 1.06 17.49 1.35
N ASP A 135 0.89 16.86 0.18
CA ASP A 135 -0.42 16.64 -0.41
C ASP A 135 -1.23 15.50 0.24
N LEU A 136 -0.62 14.77 1.19
CA LEU A 136 -1.30 13.72 1.94
C LEU A 136 -2.33 14.28 2.94
N GLU A 137 -2.22 15.56 3.31
CA GLU A 137 -3.18 16.25 4.18
C GLU A 137 -4.57 16.40 3.53
N SER A 138 -4.65 16.39 2.19
CA SER A 138 -5.92 16.48 1.45
C SER A 138 -6.73 15.18 1.41
N GLY A 139 -6.29 14.16 2.13
CA GLY A 139 -6.91 12.86 2.24
C GLY A 139 -6.20 11.78 1.43
N LEU A 140 -6.00 10.64 2.10
CA LEU A 140 -5.29 9.47 1.57
C LEU A 140 -5.88 8.96 0.25
N GLU A 141 -7.21 8.97 0.15
CA GLU A 141 -7.93 8.47 -1.02
C GLU A 141 -7.63 9.33 -2.25
N GLY A 142 -7.72 10.66 -2.10
CA GLY A 142 -7.40 11.60 -3.17
C GLY A 142 -5.94 11.50 -3.65
N ALA A 143 -5.00 11.33 -2.71
CA ALA A 143 -3.60 11.09 -3.04
C ALA A 143 -3.41 9.78 -3.84
N THR A 144 -4.07 8.71 -3.42
CA THR A 144 -4.02 7.41 -4.11
C THR A 144 -4.54 7.54 -5.54
N TYR A 145 -5.68 8.19 -5.76
CA TYR A 145 -6.21 8.40 -7.12
C TYR A 145 -5.28 9.24 -8.00
N ARG A 146 -4.65 10.28 -7.47
CA ARG A 146 -3.68 11.08 -8.23
C ARG A 146 -2.45 10.27 -8.62
N ILE A 147 -1.89 9.48 -7.71
CA ILE A 147 -0.75 8.59 -8.01
C ILE A 147 -1.13 7.59 -9.11
N TYR A 148 -2.29 6.95 -9.03
CA TYR A 148 -2.76 6.03 -10.07
C TYR A 148 -3.00 6.73 -11.40
N ARG A 149 -3.63 7.89 -11.41
CA ARG A 149 -3.85 8.69 -12.63
C ARG A 149 -2.54 9.02 -13.34
N ASP A 150 -1.54 9.48 -12.59
CA ASP A 150 -0.27 9.90 -13.15
C ASP A 150 0.57 8.69 -13.60
N ALA A 151 0.48 7.58 -12.88
CA ALA A 151 1.08 6.31 -13.29
C ALA A 151 0.46 5.75 -14.58
N ILE A 152 -0.87 5.82 -14.72
CA ILE A 152 -1.58 5.42 -15.94
C ILE A 152 -1.14 6.29 -17.11
N LYS A 153 -1.15 7.62 -16.95
CA LYS A 153 -0.66 8.53 -17.99
C LYS A 153 0.75 8.18 -18.46
N ARG A 154 1.66 7.92 -17.50
CA ARG A 154 3.06 7.56 -17.78
C ARG A 154 3.20 6.19 -18.44
N ALA A 155 2.35 5.24 -18.12
CA ALA A 155 2.41 3.89 -18.67
C ALA A 155 1.82 3.81 -20.10
N PHE A 156 0.87 4.68 -20.42
CA PHE A 156 0.19 4.70 -21.73
C PHE A 156 0.73 5.78 -22.69
N ALA A 157 1.67 6.62 -22.23
CA ALA A 157 2.43 7.52 -23.09
C ALA A 157 3.48 6.76 -23.88
#